data_26c04fd34acd5be1c4d7e5dfe9d9d5b6
#
_entry.id   26c04fd34acd5be1c4d7e5dfe9d9d5b6
#
_cell.length_a   1.000
_cell.length_b   1.000
_cell.length_c   1.000
_cell.angle_alpha   90.00
_cell.angle_beta   90.00
_cell.angle_gamma   90.00
#
_symmetry.space_group_name_H-M   'P 1'
#
loop_
_entity.id
_entity.type
_entity.pdbx_description
1 polymer ?
#
loop_
_entity_poly.entity_id
_entity_poly.type
_entity_poly.pdbx_seq_one_letter_code
_entity_poly.pdbx_strand_id
1 'polypeptide(L)'
;PTLLDAAGIKRTEGRALDGRNALPVLRGDRADEPPPRFWQLNQYEPVGWINAAMRDGPWKLVRPQQRLLPASEEDQLAMDRYIEVDIQYKYHPEKVTSLMDDPDPELIVPPPAPTELYNLAEDPLEKVNLAESEAPRTARMISALENWFEEVEQERRRIAADGSTS
;
A
#
# COMPACT_ATOMS: atom_id res chain seq x y z
N PRO A 1 -13.87 -9.12 11.01
CA PRO A 1 -15.21 -9.72 10.85
C PRO A 1 -15.28 -11.17 11.32
N THR A 2 -14.33 -12.03 10.93
CA THR A 2 -14.36 -13.49 11.25
C THR A 2 -14.44 -13.79 12.74
N LEU A 3 -13.60 -13.14 13.56
CA LEU A 3 -13.59 -13.36 15.01
C LEU A 3 -14.86 -12.84 15.68
N LEU A 4 -15.42 -11.74 15.21
CA LEU A 4 -16.68 -11.21 15.71
C LEU A 4 -17.83 -12.19 15.42
N ASP A 5 -17.90 -12.71 14.20
CA ASP A 5 -18.90 -13.71 13.81
C ASP A 5 -18.73 -15.02 14.59
N ALA A 6 -17.51 -15.51 14.75
CA ALA A 6 -17.22 -16.71 15.52
C ALA A 6 -17.62 -16.57 17.01
N ALA A 7 -17.51 -15.36 17.56
CA ALA A 7 -17.93 -15.03 18.93
C ALA A 7 -19.42 -14.66 19.05
N GLY A 8 -20.17 -14.62 17.96
CA GLY A 8 -21.57 -14.19 17.96
C GLY A 8 -21.78 -12.71 18.23
N ILE A 9 -20.74 -11.88 18.08
CA ILE A 9 -20.77 -10.45 18.36
C ILE A 9 -21.21 -9.70 17.09
N LYS A 10 -22.35 -9.02 17.18
CA LYS A 10 -22.80 -8.08 16.15
C LYS A 10 -22.20 -6.70 16.40
N ARG A 11 -21.44 -6.21 15.43
CA ARG A 11 -20.97 -4.85 15.45
C ARG A 11 -22.06 -3.91 14.96
N THR A 12 -22.47 -2.97 15.79
CA THR A 12 -23.57 -2.03 15.49
C THR A 12 -23.07 -0.64 15.13
N GLU A 13 -21.84 -0.30 15.48
CA GLU A 13 -21.29 1.05 15.34
C GLU A 13 -19.81 1.04 14.95
N GLY A 14 -19.34 2.18 14.49
CA GLY A 14 -17.96 2.45 14.14
C GLY A 14 -17.63 2.25 12.66
N ARG A 15 -16.35 2.47 12.31
CA ARG A 15 -15.82 2.42 10.95
C ARG A 15 -15.99 1.03 10.33
N ALA A 16 -16.25 0.96 9.03
CA ALA A 16 -16.24 -0.31 8.29
C ALA A 16 -14.91 -1.06 8.49
N LEU A 17 -14.96 -2.37 8.57
CA LEU A 17 -13.76 -3.19 8.67
C LEU A 17 -13.27 -3.56 7.26
N ASP A 18 -12.00 -3.41 7.00
CA ASP A 18 -11.38 -3.75 5.71
C ASP A 18 -11.38 -5.26 5.44
N GLY A 19 -11.36 -6.07 6.49
CA GLY A 19 -11.37 -7.52 6.38
C GLY A 19 -12.76 -8.08 6.06
N ARG A 20 -12.81 -9.23 5.39
CA ARG A 20 -14.01 -10.03 5.15
C ARG A 20 -14.22 -11.09 6.23
N ASN A 21 -15.45 -11.60 6.34
CA ASN A 21 -15.75 -12.76 7.17
C ASN A 21 -15.33 -14.04 6.43
N ALA A 22 -14.29 -14.70 6.93
CA ALA A 22 -13.79 -15.97 6.41
C ALA A 22 -14.35 -17.21 7.15
N LEU A 23 -15.24 -17.03 8.14
CA LEU A 23 -15.74 -18.14 8.94
C LEU A 23 -16.42 -19.24 8.10
N PRO A 24 -17.25 -18.92 7.08
CA PRO A 24 -17.84 -19.96 6.22
C PRO A 24 -16.80 -20.75 5.42
N VAL A 25 -15.69 -20.10 5.01
CA VAL A 25 -14.58 -20.80 4.32
C VAL A 25 -13.84 -21.71 5.29
N LEU A 26 -13.56 -21.24 6.51
CA LEU A 26 -12.89 -22.03 7.55
C LEU A 26 -13.70 -23.25 8.01
N ARG A 27 -15.03 -23.17 7.91
CA ARG A 27 -15.95 -24.30 8.19
C ARG A 27 -16.12 -25.26 7.02
N GLY A 28 -15.63 -24.91 5.83
CA GLY A 28 -15.83 -25.68 4.60
C GLY A 28 -17.19 -25.47 3.94
N ASP A 29 -17.96 -24.48 4.35
CA ASP A 29 -19.30 -24.19 3.84
C ASP A 29 -19.27 -23.60 2.43
N ARG A 30 -18.14 -23.00 2.02
CA ARG A 30 -17.91 -22.45 0.68
C ARG A 30 -16.43 -22.43 0.32
N ALA A 31 -16.12 -22.37 -0.99
CA ALA A 31 -14.77 -22.15 -1.50
C ALA A 31 -14.24 -20.75 -1.12
N ASP A 32 -12.94 -20.63 -1.03
CA ASP A 32 -12.28 -19.33 -0.84
C ASP A 32 -12.16 -18.60 -2.18
N GLU A 33 -12.83 -17.46 -2.26
CA GLU A 33 -12.72 -16.51 -3.38
C GLU A 33 -12.21 -15.18 -2.82
N PRO A 34 -10.88 -15.04 -2.64
CA PRO A 34 -10.32 -13.84 -2.07
C PRO A 34 -10.58 -12.63 -3.00
N PRO A 35 -11.00 -11.49 -2.44
CA PRO A 35 -11.11 -10.26 -3.21
C PRO A 35 -9.74 -9.81 -3.70
N PRO A 36 -9.69 -8.92 -4.67
CA PRO A 36 -8.45 -8.26 -5.06
C PRO A 36 -7.73 -7.67 -3.85
N ARG A 37 -6.41 -7.74 -3.87
CA ARG A 37 -5.55 -7.19 -2.83
C ARG A 37 -4.62 -6.16 -3.42
N PHE A 38 -4.37 -5.11 -2.65
CA PHE A 38 -3.58 -3.97 -3.08
C PHE A 38 -2.45 -3.71 -2.09
N TRP A 39 -1.32 -3.25 -2.59
CA TRP A 39 -0.16 -2.86 -1.79
C TRP A 39 0.44 -1.60 -2.37
N GLN A 40 0.88 -0.73 -1.50
CA GLN A 40 1.68 0.42 -1.83
C GLN A 40 2.66 0.69 -0.70
N LEU A 41 3.88 1.06 -1.04
CA LEU A 41 4.91 1.45 -0.10
C LEU A 41 5.62 2.69 -0.62
N ASN A 42 5.37 3.81 0.03
CA ASN A 42 6.11 5.05 -0.20
C ASN A 42 6.63 5.57 1.13
N GLN A 43 7.77 6.24 1.08
CA GLN A 43 8.22 7.12 2.15
C GLN A 43 7.52 8.47 1.95
N TYR A 44 7.21 9.16 3.04
CA TYR A 44 6.53 10.45 3.05
C TYR A 44 5.14 10.38 2.39
N GLU A 45 4.83 11.29 1.45
CA GLU A 45 3.54 11.29 0.80
C GLU A 45 3.39 10.14 -0.21
N PRO A 46 2.23 9.46 -0.24
CA PRO A 46 1.95 8.41 -1.21
C PRO A 46 1.89 8.93 -2.65
N VAL A 47 2.52 8.20 -3.56
CA VAL A 47 2.52 8.49 -5.00
C VAL A 47 1.83 7.37 -5.75
N GLY A 48 0.69 7.66 -6.38
CA GLY A 48 -0.21 6.66 -6.94
C GLY A 48 0.35 5.82 -8.10
N TRP A 49 1.43 6.26 -8.77
CA TRP A 49 1.95 5.59 -9.98
C TRP A 49 3.29 4.89 -9.80
N ILE A 50 3.81 4.78 -8.58
CA ILE A 50 5.05 4.05 -8.27
C ILE A 50 4.85 3.13 -7.06
N ASN A 51 5.71 2.13 -6.90
CA ASN A 51 5.83 1.30 -5.69
C ASN A 51 4.51 0.67 -5.24
N ALA A 52 3.70 0.22 -6.19
CA ALA A 52 2.39 -0.35 -5.92
C ALA A 52 2.20 -1.69 -6.63
N ALA A 53 1.34 -2.52 -6.08
CA ALA A 53 0.96 -3.78 -6.70
C ALA A 53 -0.50 -4.13 -6.41
N MET A 54 -1.07 -4.93 -7.29
CA MET A 54 -2.40 -5.51 -7.11
C MET A 54 -2.36 -6.99 -7.45
N ARG A 55 -3.10 -7.80 -6.71
CA ARG A 55 -3.35 -9.21 -7.03
C ARG A 55 -4.84 -9.48 -7.14
N ASP A 56 -5.23 -10.13 -8.23
CA ASP A 56 -6.59 -10.59 -8.50
C ASP A 56 -6.53 -12.04 -8.98
N GLY A 57 -6.90 -12.97 -8.12
CA GLY A 57 -6.71 -14.41 -8.37
C GLY A 57 -5.25 -14.75 -8.66
N PRO A 58 -4.94 -15.37 -9.83
CA PRO A 58 -3.57 -15.70 -10.23
C PRO A 58 -2.79 -14.50 -10.81
N TRP A 59 -3.47 -13.42 -11.13
CA TRP A 59 -2.86 -12.26 -11.78
C TRP A 59 -2.27 -11.28 -10.79
N LYS A 60 -1.06 -10.81 -11.08
CA LYS A 60 -0.37 -9.77 -10.32
C LYS A 60 0.03 -8.63 -11.25
N LEU A 61 -0.46 -7.43 -10.94
CA LEU A 61 -0.04 -6.18 -11.56
C LEU A 61 1.00 -5.51 -10.66
N VAL A 62 2.07 -4.99 -11.26
CA VAL A 62 3.12 -4.28 -10.52
C VAL A 62 3.38 -2.92 -11.17
N ARG A 63 3.37 -1.87 -10.38
CA ARG A 63 4.01 -0.59 -10.66
C ARG A 63 5.40 -0.64 -10.05
N PRO A 64 6.47 -0.71 -10.86
CA PRO A 64 7.81 -0.99 -10.38
C PRO A 64 8.29 -0.02 -9.32
N GLN A 65 9.20 -0.50 -8.50
CA GLN A 65 9.84 0.33 -7.50
C GLN A 65 10.65 1.44 -8.16
N GLN A 66 10.41 2.65 -7.69
CA GLN A 66 11.19 3.82 -8.06
C GLN A 66 11.58 4.58 -6.78
N ARG A 67 12.80 5.07 -6.77
CA ARG A 67 13.30 5.87 -5.66
C ARG A 67 12.92 7.34 -5.85
N LEU A 68 12.32 7.93 -4.84
CA LEU A 68 12.19 9.38 -4.74
C LEU A 68 13.57 9.98 -4.48
N LEU A 69 13.89 11.06 -5.17
CA LEU A 69 15.18 11.74 -5.03
C LEU A 69 14.99 13.05 -4.27
N PRO A 70 15.90 13.43 -3.37
CA PRO A 70 15.84 14.73 -2.72
C PRO A 70 15.98 15.86 -3.75
N ALA A 71 15.27 16.96 -3.57
CA ALA A 71 15.33 18.10 -4.46
C ALA A 71 16.60 18.95 -4.24
N SER A 72 17.21 18.87 -3.05
CA SER A 72 18.39 19.60 -2.64
C SER A 72 19.33 18.80 -1.75
N GLU A 73 20.52 19.33 -1.45
CA GLU A 73 21.43 18.74 -0.45
C GLU A 73 20.84 18.80 0.97
N GLU A 74 20.06 19.83 1.28
CA GLU A 74 19.37 19.96 2.57
C GLU A 74 18.31 18.87 2.75
N ASP A 75 17.54 18.59 1.70
CA ASP A 75 16.56 17.49 1.69
C ASP A 75 17.26 16.13 1.83
N GLN A 76 18.41 15.93 1.19
CA GLN A 76 19.21 14.71 1.37
C GLN A 76 19.64 14.55 2.82
N LEU A 77 20.12 15.62 3.47
CA LEU A 77 20.52 15.56 4.87
C LEU A 77 19.34 15.29 5.80
N ALA A 78 18.15 15.81 5.50
CA ALA A 78 16.93 15.51 6.25
C ALA A 78 16.55 14.03 6.12
N MET A 79 16.62 13.48 4.91
CA MET A 79 16.39 12.03 4.68
C MET A 79 17.40 11.16 5.44
N ASP A 80 18.67 11.51 5.43
CA ASP A 80 19.73 10.77 6.11
C ASP A 80 19.53 10.78 7.63
N ARG A 81 19.17 11.94 8.21
CA ARG A 81 18.81 12.05 9.64
C ARG A 81 17.61 11.18 10.00
N TYR A 82 16.57 11.17 9.16
CA TYR A 82 15.40 10.32 9.38
C TYR A 82 15.79 8.85 9.43
N ILE A 83 16.62 8.38 8.49
CA ILE A 83 17.10 6.99 8.46
C ILE A 83 17.94 6.68 9.70
N GLU A 84 18.79 7.59 10.14
CA GLU A 84 19.60 7.42 11.35
C GLU A 84 18.71 7.28 12.60
N VAL A 85 17.70 8.13 12.76
CA VAL A 85 16.76 8.06 13.88
C VAL A 85 15.93 6.77 13.83
N ASP A 86 15.48 6.33 12.66
CA ASP A 86 14.75 5.06 12.49
C ASP A 86 15.62 3.86 12.91
N ILE A 87 16.89 3.85 12.51
CA ILE A 87 17.85 2.82 12.91
C ILE A 87 18.09 2.85 14.44
N GLN A 88 18.25 4.04 15.02
CA GLN A 88 18.40 4.19 16.47
C GLN A 88 17.15 3.71 17.20
N TYR A 89 15.97 4.08 16.75
CA TYR A 89 14.71 3.63 17.35
C TYR A 89 14.56 2.11 17.30
N LYS A 90 14.99 1.48 16.20
CA LYS A 90 14.92 0.03 16.02
C LYS A 90 15.85 -0.75 16.96
N TYR A 91 17.07 -0.26 17.17
CA TYR A 91 18.08 -1.00 17.92
C TYR A 91 18.38 -0.43 19.30
N HIS A 92 18.07 0.84 19.53
CA HIS A 92 18.35 1.59 20.75
C HIS A 92 17.22 2.55 21.10
N PRO A 93 15.96 2.07 21.28
CA PRO A 93 14.80 2.94 21.50
C PRO A 93 14.95 3.84 22.74
N GLU A 94 15.75 3.39 23.73
CA GLU A 94 16.06 4.17 24.94
C GLU A 94 16.85 5.45 24.67
N LYS A 95 17.47 5.60 23.50
CA LYS A 95 18.24 6.79 23.10
C LYS A 95 17.39 7.81 22.36
N VAL A 96 16.24 7.41 21.84
CA VAL A 96 15.35 8.31 21.10
C VAL A 96 14.38 8.96 22.08
N THR A 97 14.69 10.18 22.49
CA THR A 97 13.94 10.92 23.52
C THR A 97 12.99 11.96 22.95
N SER A 98 13.06 12.25 21.64
CA SER A 98 12.19 13.19 20.95
C SER A 98 11.89 12.72 19.53
N LEU A 99 10.73 13.12 19.01
CA LEU A 99 10.44 13.02 17.58
C LEU A 99 11.27 14.06 16.81
N MET A 100 11.52 13.80 15.54
CA MET A 100 12.12 14.78 14.66
C MET A 100 11.10 15.89 14.37
N ASP A 101 11.53 17.13 14.52
CA ASP A 101 10.76 18.34 14.18
C ASP A 101 11.21 18.94 12.84
N ASP A 102 12.07 18.24 12.09
CA ASP A 102 12.49 18.68 10.77
C ASP A 102 11.29 18.66 9.81
N PRO A 103 11.17 19.64 8.92
CA PRO A 103 10.17 19.61 7.87
C PRO A 103 10.39 18.41 6.95
N ASP A 104 9.32 17.88 6.38
CA ASP A 104 9.43 16.82 5.38
C ASP A 104 10.27 17.31 4.20
N PRO A 105 11.22 16.48 3.70
CA PRO A 105 12.07 16.86 2.58
C PRO A 105 11.26 17.03 1.30
N GLU A 106 11.63 17.99 0.48
CA GLU A 106 11.11 18.11 -0.88
C GLU A 106 11.68 16.99 -1.76
N LEU A 107 10.81 16.27 -2.44
CA LEU A 107 11.18 15.09 -3.22
C LEU A 107 10.81 15.24 -4.69
N ILE A 108 11.74 14.87 -5.55
CA ILE A 108 11.50 14.73 -6.99
C ILE A 108 10.88 13.37 -7.23
N VAL A 109 9.64 13.39 -7.69
CA VAL A 109 8.89 12.18 -8.06
C VAL A 109 9.25 11.81 -9.50
N PRO A 110 9.77 10.60 -9.76
CA PRO A 110 10.10 10.17 -11.11
C PRO A 110 8.82 9.95 -11.96
N PRO A 111 8.94 10.03 -13.30
CA PRO A 111 7.82 9.66 -14.17
C PRO A 111 7.47 8.17 -13.99
N PRO A 112 6.23 7.75 -14.28
CA PRO A 112 5.83 6.36 -14.13
C PRO A 112 6.67 5.44 -15.02
N ALA A 113 7.19 4.35 -14.44
CA ALA A 113 7.78 3.26 -15.20
C ALA A 113 6.70 2.39 -15.86
N PRO A 114 7.04 1.63 -16.94
CA PRO A 114 6.11 0.70 -17.53
C PRO A 114 5.55 -0.28 -16.51
N THR A 115 4.24 -0.43 -16.49
CA THR A 115 3.56 -1.39 -15.61
C THR A 115 3.83 -2.83 -16.07
N GLU A 116 3.92 -3.74 -15.12
CA GLU A 116 4.17 -5.15 -15.37
C GLU A 116 2.95 -5.98 -14.96
N LEU A 117 2.69 -7.08 -15.70
CA LEU A 117 1.62 -8.02 -15.40
C LEU A 117 2.15 -9.45 -15.46
N TYR A 118 1.79 -10.26 -14.46
CA TYR A 118 2.23 -11.65 -14.33
C TYR A 118 1.07 -12.59 -14.04
N ASN A 119 1.13 -13.81 -14.58
CA ASN A 119 0.24 -14.92 -14.20
C ASN A 119 0.99 -15.86 -13.24
N LEU A 120 0.78 -15.71 -11.95
CA LEU A 120 1.49 -16.46 -10.91
C LEU A 120 1.16 -17.97 -10.89
N ALA A 121 0.09 -18.40 -11.56
CA ALA A 121 -0.21 -19.83 -11.70
C ALA A 121 0.70 -20.51 -12.72
N GLU A 122 1.13 -19.79 -13.76
CA GLU A 122 1.97 -20.29 -14.83
C GLU A 122 3.43 -19.86 -14.66
N ASP A 123 3.64 -18.65 -14.11
CA ASP A 123 4.96 -18.06 -13.87
C ASP A 123 5.08 -17.53 -12.41
N PRO A 124 5.29 -18.42 -11.43
CA PRO A 124 5.42 -18.03 -10.01
C PRO A 124 6.69 -17.23 -9.71
N LEU A 125 7.63 -17.15 -10.65
CA LEU A 125 8.88 -16.39 -10.51
C LEU A 125 8.86 -15.04 -11.25
N GLU A 126 7.71 -14.67 -11.83
CA GLU A 126 7.51 -13.34 -12.45
C GLU A 126 8.57 -13.02 -13.53
N LYS A 127 8.88 -14.00 -14.38
CA LYS A 127 9.92 -13.87 -15.41
C LYS A 127 9.42 -13.28 -16.73
N VAL A 128 8.12 -13.45 -17.02
CA VAL A 128 7.52 -13.06 -18.30
C VAL A 128 6.48 -11.98 -18.05
N ASN A 129 6.81 -10.76 -18.43
CA ASN A 129 5.85 -9.64 -18.36
C ASN A 129 4.81 -9.78 -19.48
N LEU A 130 3.55 -9.91 -19.10
CA LEU A 130 2.40 -10.08 -19.99
C LEU A 130 1.60 -8.77 -20.21
N ALA A 131 2.10 -7.62 -19.76
CA ALA A 131 1.34 -6.37 -19.78
C ALA A 131 0.89 -5.96 -21.20
N GLU A 132 1.70 -6.18 -22.21
CA GLU A 132 1.38 -5.87 -23.60
C GLU A 132 0.45 -6.93 -24.23
N SER A 133 0.73 -8.21 -24.02
CA SER A 133 -0.05 -9.32 -24.59
C SER A 133 -1.45 -9.44 -23.97
N GLU A 134 -1.60 -9.02 -22.70
CA GLU A 134 -2.84 -9.01 -21.93
C GLU A 134 -3.36 -7.56 -21.69
N ALA A 135 -3.23 -6.68 -22.69
CA ALA A 135 -3.51 -5.25 -22.57
C ALA A 135 -4.92 -4.93 -21.98
N PRO A 136 -6.02 -5.62 -22.35
CA PRO A 136 -7.32 -5.35 -21.74
C PRO A 136 -7.38 -5.68 -20.24
N ARG A 137 -6.67 -6.73 -19.80
CA ARG A 137 -6.54 -7.11 -18.40
C ARG A 137 -5.71 -6.10 -17.64
N THR A 138 -4.56 -5.74 -18.20
CA THR A 138 -3.66 -4.72 -17.65
C THR A 138 -4.40 -3.42 -17.39
N ALA A 139 -5.14 -2.90 -18.39
CA ALA A 139 -5.92 -1.68 -18.25
C ALA A 139 -6.98 -1.77 -17.13
N ARG A 140 -7.71 -2.88 -17.05
CA ARG A 140 -8.70 -3.09 -15.99
C ARG A 140 -8.07 -3.12 -14.59
N MET A 141 -6.93 -3.80 -14.45
CA MET A 141 -6.23 -3.88 -13.16
C MET A 141 -5.58 -2.55 -12.76
N ILE A 142 -5.06 -1.78 -13.73
CA ILE A 142 -4.59 -0.41 -13.49
C ILE A 142 -5.73 0.44 -12.93
N SER A 143 -6.89 0.45 -13.59
CA SER A 143 -8.04 1.23 -13.13
C SER A 143 -8.50 0.82 -11.73
N ALA A 144 -8.48 -0.47 -11.41
CA ALA A 144 -8.83 -0.95 -10.08
C ALA A 144 -7.82 -0.49 -9.01
N LEU A 145 -6.52 -0.51 -9.32
CA LEU A 145 -5.46 -0.02 -8.42
C LEU A 145 -5.57 1.49 -8.20
N GLU A 146 -5.88 2.27 -9.24
CA GLU A 146 -6.05 3.72 -9.16
C GLU A 146 -7.28 4.11 -8.33
N ASN A 147 -8.40 3.43 -8.54
CA ASN A 147 -9.60 3.65 -7.75
C ASN A 147 -9.36 3.36 -6.25
N TRP A 148 -8.72 2.23 -5.95
CA TRP A 148 -8.36 1.90 -4.57
C TRP A 148 -7.43 2.96 -3.96
N PHE A 149 -6.43 3.41 -4.70
CA PHE A 149 -5.51 4.46 -4.24
C PHE A 149 -6.26 5.74 -3.90
N GLU A 150 -7.14 6.19 -4.79
CA GLU A 150 -7.93 7.41 -4.59
C GLU A 150 -8.86 7.30 -3.37
N GLU A 151 -9.52 6.16 -3.17
CA GLU A 151 -10.37 5.92 -2.00
C GLU A 151 -9.57 6.03 -0.68
N VAL A 152 -8.38 5.41 -0.64
CA VAL A 152 -7.49 5.47 0.54
C VAL A 152 -6.99 6.89 0.79
N GLU A 153 -6.59 7.62 -0.25
CA GLU A 153 -6.11 9.00 -0.14
C GLU A 153 -7.20 9.98 0.30
N GLN A 154 -8.41 9.82 -0.20
CA GLN A 154 -9.54 10.62 0.27
C GLN A 154 -9.81 10.40 1.76
N GLU A 155 -9.73 9.15 2.23
CA GLU A 155 -9.89 8.85 3.64
C GLU A 155 -8.74 9.42 4.49
N ARG A 156 -7.49 9.29 4.05
CA ARG A 156 -6.31 9.86 4.72
C ARG A 156 -6.46 11.36 4.90
N ARG A 157 -6.80 12.08 3.83
CA ARG A 157 -6.99 13.55 3.85
C ARG A 157 -8.13 13.97 4.78
N ARG A 158 -9.22 13.22 4.81
CA ARG A 158 -10.33 13.49 5.71
C ARG A 158 -9.92 13.36 7.19
N ILE A 159 -9.17 12.31 7.54
CA ILE A 159 -8.68 12.10 8.91
C ILE A 159 -7.72 13.22 9.32
N ALA A 160 -6.81 13.62 8.43
CA ALA A 160 -5.89 14.71 8.70
C ALA A 160 -6.63 16.04 8.95
N ALA A 161 -7.68 16.31 8.18
CA ALA A 161 -8.51 17.50 8.38
C ALA A 161 -9.29 17.48 9.72
N ASP A 162 -9.84 16.34 10.10
CA ASP A 162 -10.57 16.16 11.37
C ASP A 162 -9.63 16.24 12.58
N GLY A 163 -8.38 15.70 12.47
CA GLY A 163 -7.38 15.71 13.54
C GLY A 163 -6.71 17.07 13.79
N SER A 164 -6.76 17.98 12.83
CA SER A 164 -6.19 19.34 12.97
C SER A 164 -7.13 20.33 13.69
N THR A 165 -8.33 19.89 14.09
CA THR A 165 -9.36 20.70 14.77
C THR A 165 -9.48 20.40 16.27
N SER A 166 -8.53 19.64 16.86
CA SER A 166 -8.58 19.25 18.29
C SER A 166 -7.54 19.95 19.14
#